data_b83bfd0146b3efcf5f3fb2213702e0e4
#
_entry.id   b83bfd0146b3efcf5f3fb2213702e0e4
#
_cell.length_a   1.000
_cell.length_b   1.000
_cell.length_c   1.000
_cell.angle_alpha   90.00
_cell.angle_beta   90.00
_cell.angle_gamma   90.00
#
_symmetry.space_group_name_H-M   'P 1'
#
loop_
_entity.id
_entity.type
_entity.pdbx_description
1 polymer ?
#
loop_
_entity_poly.entity_id
_entity_poly.type
_entity_poly.pdbx_seq_one_letter_code
_entity_poly.pdbx_strand_id
1 'polypeptide(L)'
;NEKYYINGVLANGWVRHNKPIDGKYYLFYKDGLRLTGIGTDGNGEHLFINGILAQGMQNYKDEYRLYEDGNLVTGFRDGKYYVSGYLANGWVRHNEPIDGKYYLFYRDGVRLTGKGIDANGDERLYLNGILAQGLQTYGGEQRLYKDGEYATGWINGVYALNGYYANGWVQMENGEEEYFEYGKSASPKTLRENYTNEEFIQVMAYYIRKYSAQYGIKVNSGILAQAILESNWGRSTLSAKYHNYFGLKAGPYWTGKSVNMATQEEYVPGTYTNIRDNFRAYNSIEEGVRGYFEFTKFPNYAKIKTATTPEEYLTYIKQAGYATSSTYVQNTMRVVKTYNLTKYD
;
A
#
# COMPACT_ATOMS: atom_id res chain seq x y z
N ASN A 1 -24.34 5.98 -66.01
CA ASN A 1 -23.12 6.68 -65.65
C ASN A 1 -22.43 7.11 -66.96
N GLU A 2 -22.45 8.38 -67.31
CA GLU A 2 -21.71 8.89 -68.43
C GLU A 2 -20.20 8.87 -68.12
N LYS A 3 -19.44 8.24 -69.02
CA LYS A 3 -17.98 8.22 -68.97
C LYS A 3 -17.41 9.51 -69.48
N TYR A 4 -16.37 10.03 -68.88
CA TYR A 4 -15.67 11.22 -69.26
C TYR A 4 -14.48 10.88 -70.20
N TYR A 5 -14.37 11.56 -71.27
CA TYR A 5 -13.31 11.34 -72.24
C TYR A 5 -12.45 12.63 -72.44
N ILE A 6 -11.17 12.45 -72.62
CA ILE A 6 -10.22 13.48 -72.97
C ILE A 6 -9.63 13.08 -74.34
N ASN A 7 -9.85 13.89 -75.40
CA ASN A 7 -9.36 13.61 -76.73
C ASN A 7 -9.71 12.19 -77.26
N GLY A 8 -10.92 11.70 -76.93
CA GLY A 8 -11.42 10.40 -77.36
C GLY A 8 -10.96 9.20 -76.48
N VAL A 9 -10.13 9.44 -75.49
CA VAL A 9 -9.64 8.41 -74.54
C VAL A 9 -10.35 8.57 -73.22
N LEU A 10 -10.67 7.44 -72.55
CA LEU A 10 -11.24 7.46 -71.19
C LEU A 10 -10.32 8.16 -70.20
N ALA A 11 -10.89 9.11 -69.42
CA ALA A 11 -10.12 9.85 -68.43
C ALA A 11 -9.59 8.92 -67.31
N ASN A 12 -8.32 9.10 -67.01
CA ASN A 12 -7.62 8.43 -65.91
C ASN A 12 -6.72 9.45 -65.19
N GLY A 13 -6.77 9.46 -63.84
CA GLY A 13 -6.02 10.42 -63.04
C GLY A 13 -6.74 11.75 -62.85
N TRP A 14 -6.01 12.76 -62.43
CA TRP A 14 -6.52 14.12 -62.24
C TRP A 14 -6.92 14.81 -63.53
N VAL A 15 -8.16 15.30 -63.57
CA VAL A 15 -8.68 16.06 -64.69
C VAL A 15 -9.12 17.43 -64.21
N ARG A 16 -8.66 18.49 -64.89
CA ARG A 16 -9.13 19.85 -64.69
C ARG A 16 -10.36 20.12 -65.54
N HIS A 17 -11.41 20.62 -64.94
CA HIS A 17 -12.64 21.05 -65.60
C HIS A 17 -12.66 22.57 -65.83
N ASN A 18 -13.30 23.02 -66.88
CA ASN A 18 -13.45 24.45 -67.16
C ASN A 18 -14.47 25.13 -66.27
N LYS A 19 -15.42 24.36 -65.68
CA LYS A 19 -16.36 24.79 -64.69
C LYS A 19 -16.27 23.84 -63.49
N PRO A 20 -16.44 24.31 -62.25
CA PRO A 20 -16.39 23.43 -61.10
C PRO A 20 -17.54 22.43 -61.13
N ILE A 21 -17.21 21.16 -60.77
CA ILE A 21 -18.17 20.09 -60.53
C ILE A 21 -18.08 19.80 -59.04
N ASP A 22 -19.21 19.83 -58.33
CA ASP A 22 -19.29 19.71 -56.87
C ASP A 22 -18.34 20.67 -56.13
N GLY A 23 -18.19 21.90 -56.68
CA GLY A 23 -17.31 22.94 -56.14
C GLY A 23 -15.82 22.73 -56.40
N LYS A 24 -15.43 21.72 -57.19
CA LYS A 24 -14.03 21.41 -57.50
C LYS A 24 -13.75 21.52 -58.98
N TYR A 25 -12.62 22.16 -59.33
CA TYR A 25 -12.12 22.23 -60.69
C TYR A 25 -11.31 21.00 -61.10
N TYR A 26 -10.77 20.24 -60.12
CA TYR A 26 -10.00 19.03 -60.35
C TYR A 26 -10.70 17.84 -59.76
N LEU A 27 -10.91 16.81 -60.55
CA LEU A 27 -11.52 15.55 -60.15
C LEU A 27 -10.65 14.37 -60.62
N PHE A 28 -10.61 13.33 -59.82
CA PHE A 28 -9.84 12.11 -60.13
C PHE A 28 -10.75 11.07 -60.81
N TYR A 29 -10.30 10.57 -61.93
CA TYR A 29 -11.04 9.60 -62.74
C TYR A 29 -10.29 8.27 -62.83
N LYS A 30 -11.05 7.19 -63.00
CA LYS A 30 -10.58 5.86 -63.36
C LYS A 30 -11.53 5.31 -64.43
N ASP A 31 -10.98 4.95 -65.62
CA ASP A 31 -11.72 4.44 -66.75
C ASP A 31 -12.95 5.31 -67.14
N GLY A 32 -12.74 6.62 -67.08
CA GLY A 32 -13.73 7.62 -67.39
C GLY A 32 -14.78 7.90 -66.33
N LEU A 33 -14.74 7.21 -65.21
CA LEU A 33 -15.66 7.42 -64.10
C LEU A 33 -14.95 8.15 -62.95
N ARG A 34 -15.68 9.03 -62.25
CA ARG A 34 -15.16 9.64 -61.01
C ARG A 34 -14.88 8.55 -59.98
N LEU A 35 -13.65 8.50 -59.50
CA LEU A 35 -13.21 7.42 -58.63
C LEU A 35 -13.86 7.54 -57.25
N THR A 36 -14.45 6.43 -56.74
CA THR A 36 -14.72 6.20 -55.33
C THR A 36 -13.93 4.96 -54.94
N GLY A 37 -12.87 5.18 -54.15
CA GLY A 37 -11.92 4.13 -53.77
C GLY A 37 -10.49 4.64 -53.73
N ILE A 38 -9.57 3.71 -53.53
CA ILE A 38 -8.12 4.02 -53.53
C ILE A 38 -7.65 4.29 -54.96
N GLY A 39 -6.99 5.39 -55.16
CA GLY A 39 -6.29 5.76 -56.38
C GLY A 39 -4.89 6.27 -56.11
N THR A 40 -3.99 6.10 -57.07
CA THR A 40 -2.59 6.55 -56.95
C THR A 40 -2.39 7.77 -57.80
N ASP A 41 -1.85 8.82 -57.23
CA ASP A 41 -1.42 10.03 -57.96
C ASP A 41 0.09 10.27 -57.77
N GLY A 42 0.57 11.48 -58.15
CA GLY A 42 1.98 11.84 -58.01
C GLY A 42 2.50 11.92 -56.56
N ASN A 43 1.61 11.94 -55.55
CA ASN A 43 1.93 12.04 -54.13
C ASN A 43 1.71 10.72 -53.38
N GLY A 44 1.17 9.68 -54.02
CA GLY A 44 0.94 8.38 -53.44
C GLY A 44 -0.48 7.85 -53.55
N GLU A 45 -0.84 6.88 -52.70
CA GLU A 45 -2.19 6.30 -52.65
C GLU A 45 -3.09 7.13 -51.74
N HIS A 46 -4.26 7.51 -52.28
CA HIS A 46 -5.25 8.30 -51.55
C HIS A 46 -6.64 7.71 -51.72
N LEU A 47 -7.50 7.90 -50.70
CA LEU A 47 -8.93 7.60 -50.83
C LEU A 47 -9.63 8.77 -51.54
N PHE A 48 -10.35 8.45 -52.59
CA PHE A 48 -11.23 9.38 -53.33
C PHE A 48 -12.69 8.99 -53.06
N ILE A 49 -13.53 10.00 -52.93
CA ILE A 49 -14.99 9.85 -52.87
C ILE A 49 -15.54 10.71 -54.02
N ASN A 50 -16.15 10.03 -55.01
CA ASN A 50 -16.71 10.68 -56.21
C ASN A 50 -15.70 11.60 -56.93
N GLY A 51 -14.42 11.17 -56.98
CA GLY A 51 -13.31 11.87 -57.61
C GLY A 51 -12.68 12.99 -56.79
N ILE A 52 -13.09 13.18 -55.56
CA ILE A 52 -12.57 14.18 -54.60
C ILE A 52 -11.79 13.45 -53.50
N LEU A 53 -10.64 13.97 -53.09
CA LEU A 53 -9.91 13.44 -51.95
C LEU A 53 -10.80 13.41 -50.72
N ALA A 54 -10.82 12.25 -50.03
CA ALA A 54 -11.64 12.04 -48.87
C ALA A 54 -11.30 13.05 -47.76
N GLN A 55 -12.33 13.63 -47.15
CA GLN A 55 -12.21 14.59 -46.05
C GLN A 55 -13.17 14.18 -44.92
N GLY A 56 -12.71 14.30 -43.67
CA GLY A 56 -13.52 13.99 -42.50
C GLY A 56 -13.76 12.50 -42.34
N MET A 57 -14.77 12.17 -41.55
CA MET A 57 -15.15 10.77 -41.28
C MET A 57 -15.79 10.16 -42.52
N GLN A 58 -15.20 9.10 -43.02
CA GLN A 58 -15.69 8.37 -44.22
C GLN A 58 -15.91 6.90 -43.87
N ASN A 59 -16.99 6.32 -44.40
CA ASN A 59 -17.18 4.88 -44.42
C ASN A 59 -16.66 4.34 -45.77
N TYR A 60 -15.57 3.57 -45.70
CA TYR A 60 -15.03 2.89 -46.87
C TYR A 60 -14.75 1.43 -46.53
N LYS A 61 -15.35 0.51 -47.27
CA LYS A 61 -15.29 -0.95 -47.02
C LYS A 61 -15.74 -1.34 -45.61
N ASP A 62 -16.86 -0.75 -45.18
CA ASP A 62 -17.47 -0.98 -43.86
C ASP A 62 -16.63 -0.52 -42.62
N GLU A 63 -15.59 0.28 -42.89
CA GLU A 63 -14.77 0.87 -41.85
C GLU A 63 -14.98 2.41 -41.82
N TYR A 64 -15.35 2.94 -40.65
CA TYR A 64 -15.47 4.35 -40.39
C TYR A 64 -14.12 4.90 -39.90
N ARG A 65 -13.46 5.73 -40.74
CA ARG A 65 -12.15 6.31 -40.45
C ARG A 65 -12.11 7.80 -40.82
N LEU A 66 -11.23 8.53 -40.12
CA LEU A 66 -10.97 9.93 -40.39
C LEU A 66 -9.91 10.09 -41.48
N TYR A 67 -10.26 10.87 -42.49
CA TYR A 67 -9.37 11.19 -43.61
C TYR A 67 -9.12 12.70 -43.70
N GLU A 68 -7.93 13.07 -44.15
CA GLU A 68 -7.54 14.41 -44.52
C GLU A 68 -6.78 14.32 -45.85
N ASP A 69 -7.26 15.03 -46.88
CA ASP A 69 -6.72 14.97 -48.22
C ASP A 69 -6.48 13.53 -48.75
N GLY A 70 -7.47 12.67 -48.51
CA GLY A 70 -7.44 11.26 -48.91
C GLY A 70 -6.56 10.34 -48.05
N ASN A 71 -5.85 10.87 -47.07
CA ASN A 71 -4.98 10.11 -46.18
C ASN A 71 -5.63 9.82 -44.86
N LEU A 72 -5.32 8.66 -44.26
CA LEU A 72 -5.74 8.35 -42.91
C LEU A 72 -5.04 9.28 -41.92
N VAL A 73 -5.81 9.88 -41.04
CA VAL A 73 -5.27 10.78 -40.01
C VAL A 73 -4.58 10.00 -38.92
N THR A 74 -3.34 10.39 -38.57
CA THR A 74 -2.67 10.03 -37.31
C THR A 74 -2.21 11.33 -36.65
N GLY A 75 -2.69 11.56 -35.44
CA GLY A 75 -2.41 12.79 -34.69
C GLY A 75 -3.67 13.44 -34.12
N PHE A 76 -3.51 14.63 -33.54
CA PHE A 76 -4.62 15.39 -32.97
C PHE A 76 -5.48 16.06 -34.07
N ARG A 77 -6.80 15.86 -33.94
CA ARG A 77 -7.83 16.61 -34.66
C ARG A 77 -9.01 16.87 -33.76
N ASP A 78 -9.46 18.09 -33.64
CA ASP A 78 -10.61 18.51 -32.84
C ASP A 78 -10.56 18.01 -31.38
N GLY A 79 -9.36 18.13 -30.79
CA GLY A 79 -9.13 17.72 -29.36
C GLY A 79 -9.02 16.22 -29.12
N LYS A 80 -9.09 15.40 -30.16
CA LYS A 80 -8.96 13.93 -30.07
C LYS A 80 -7.73 13.45 -30.84
N TYR A 81 -7.11 12.39 -30.34
CA TYR A 81 -5.99 11.74 -30.99
C TYR A 81 -6.48 10.57 -31.84
N TYR A 82 -6.00 10.49 -33.06
CA TYR A 82 -6.30 9.41 -34.00
C TYR A 82 -5.06 8.61 -34.32
N VAL A 83 -5.24 7.34 -34.64
CA VAL A 83 -4.22 6.42 -35.13
C VAL A 83 -4.80 5.75 -36.38
N SER A 84 -4.19 6.02 -37.55
CA SER A 84 -4.67 5.48 -38.84
C SER A 84 -6.17 5.68 -39.04
N GLY A 85 -6.68 6.85 -38.68
CA GLY A 85 -8.07 7.26 -38.87
C GLY A 85 -9.03 6.79 -37.79
N TYR A 86 -8.61 5.96 -36.84
CA TYR A 86 -9.41 5.56 -35.68
C TYR A 86 -9.11 6.41 -34.47
N LEU A 87 -10.11 6.63 -33.59
CA LEU A 87 -9.86 7.21 -32.29
C LEU A 87 -8.89 6.32 -31.51
N ALA A 88 -7.87 6.93 -30.91
CA ALA A 88 -6.88 6.21 -30.13
C ALA A 88 -7.53 5.56 -28.90
N ASN A 89 -7.25 4.28 -28.70
CA ASN A 89 -7.66 3.51 -27.53
C ASN A 89 -6.46 2.65 -27.06
N GLY A 90 -6.17 2.67 -25.77
CA GLY A 90 -5.01 2.00 -25.20
C GLY A 90 -3.74 2.83 -25.28
N TRP A 91 -2.59 2.15 -25.18
CA TRP A 91 -1.27 2.77 -25.25
C TRP A 91 -0.92 3.21 -26.67
N VAL A 92 -0.54 4.47 -26.80
CA VAL A 92 -0.05 5.05 -28.07
C VAL A 92 1.37 5.55 -27.86
N ARG A 93 2.27 5.13 -28.75
CA ARG A 93 3.61 5.69 -28.83
C ARG A 93 3.59 6.94 -29.71
N HIS A 94 4.12 8.04 -29.21
CA HIS A 94 4.29 9.29 -29.91
C HIS A 94 5.71 9.41 -30.50
N ASN A 95 5.86 10.07 -31.65
CA ASN A 95 7.17 10.34 -32.25
C ASN A 95 7.94 11.40 -31.44
N GLU A 96 7.23 12.37 -30.91
CA GLU A 96 7.72 13.41 -30.01
C GLU A 96 7.09 13.21 -28.61
N PRO A 97 7.82 13.50 -27.53
CA PRO A 97 7.25 13.34 -26.19
C PRO A 97 6.16 14.38 -25.92
N ILE A 98 5.05 13.96 -25.35
CA ILE A 98 4.00 14.84 -24.84
C ILE A 98 4.10 14.82 -23.31
N ASP A 99 4.23 15.99 -22.68
CA ASP A 99 4.49 16.13 -21.24
C ASP A 99 5.68 15.24 -20.75
N GLY A 100 6.73 15.15 -21.61
CA GLY A 100 7.93 14.35 -21.34
C GLY A 100 7.75 12.84 -21.48
N LYS A 101 6.62 12.37 -22.02
CA LYS A 101 6.31 10.96 -22.21
C LYS A 101 6.11 10.62 -23.68
N TYR A 102 6.77 9.54 -24.12
CA TYR A 102 6.57 8.98 -25.46
C TYR A 102 5.36 8.05 -25.54
N TYR A 103 4.90 7.49 -24.43
CA TYR A 103 3.76 6.59 -24.36
C TYR A 103 2.67 7.18 -23.48
N LEU A 104 1.46 7.29 -24.02
CA LEU A 104 0.29 7.77 -23.31
C LEU A 104 -0.90 6.83 -23.56
N PHE A 105 -1.74 6.68 -22.55
CA PHE A 105 -2.93 5.84 -22.64
C PHE A 105 -4.16 6.68 -22.99
N TYR A 106 -4.89 6.24 -23.99
CA TYR A 106 -6.08 6.92 -24.52
C TYR A 106 -7.33 6.07 -24.35
N ARG A 107 -8.46 6.77 -24.26
CA ARG A 107 -9.80 6.21 -24.43
C ARG A 107 -10.59 7.16 -25.33
N ASP A 108 -11.11 6.63 -26.44
CA ASP A 108 -11.89 7.39 -27.45
C ASP A 108 -11.19 8.68 -27.90
N GLY A 109 -9.89 8.60 -28.13
CA GLY A 109 -9.03 9.67 -28.58
C GLY A 109 -8.63 10.68 -27.51
N VAL A 110 -9.07 10.52 -26.26
CA VAL A 110 -8.74 11.41 -25.13
C VAL A 110 -7.77 10.71 -24.18
N ARG A 111 -6.78 11.45 -23.67
CA ARG A 111 -5.87 10.90 -22.64
C ARG A 111 -6.67 10.50 -21.41
N LEU A 112 -6.56 9.23 -21.00
CA LEU A 112 -7.36 8.68 -19.93
C LEU A 112 -6.98 9.29 -18.56
N THR A 113 -7.98 9.81 -17.86
CA THR A 113 -7.92 10.03 -16.40
C THR A 113 -8.99 9.15 -15.76
N GLY A 114 -8.53 8.13 -15.02
CA GLY A 114 -9.40 7.12 -14.44
C GLY A 114 -8.86 5.71 -14.63
N LYS A 115 -9.67 4.72 -14.28
CA LYS A 115 -9.34 3.32 -14.43
C LYS A 115 -9.42 2.86 -15.88
N GLY A 116 -8.43 2.10 -16.30
CA GLY A 116 -8.34 1.47 -17.63
C GLY A 116 -7.70 0.11 -17.54
N ILE A 117 -8.06 -0.76 -18.49
CA ILE A 117 -7.46 -2.10 -18.61
C ILE A 117 -6.25 -2.00 -19.54
N ASP A 118 -5.10 -2.47 -19.07
CA ASP A 118 -3.89 -2.52 -19.89
C ASP A 118 -3.87 -3.73 -20.84
N ALA A 119 -2.78 -3.88 -21.60
CA ALA A 119 -2.64 -4.96 -22.58
C ALA A 119 -2.57 -6.36 -21.96
N ASN A 120 -2.28 -6.45 -20.65
CA ASN A 120 -2.21 -7.71 -19.90
C ASN A 120 -3.57 -8.10 -19.30
N GLY A 121 -4.57 -7.20 -19.38
CA GLY A 121 -5.88 -7.38 -18.75
C GLY A 121 -5.97 -6.82 -17.33
N ASP A 122 -4.93 -6.13 -16.84
CA ASP A 122 -4.88 -5.57 -15.49
C ASP A 122 -5.53 -4.18 -15.43
N GLU A 123 -6.36 -3.97 -14.41
CA GLU A 123 -6.95 -2.66 -14.14
C GLU A 123 -5.91 -1.72 -13.51
N ARG A 124 -5.67 -0.58 -14.15
CA ARG A 124 -4.72 0.42 -13.70
C ARG A 124 -5.35 1.80 -13.61
N LEU A 125 -4.88 2.63 -12.69
CA LEU A 125 -5.26 4.04 -12.64
C LEU A 125 -4.32 4.87 -13.52
N TYR A 126 -4.91 5.67 -14.40
CA TYR A 126 -4.21 6.63 -15.25
C TYR A 126 -4.59 8.06 -14.84
N LEU A 127 -3.64 8.96 -14.95
CA LEU A 127 -3.83 10.40 -14.79
C LEU A 127 -3.29 11.08 -16.03
N ASN A 128 -4.22 11.64 -16.83
CA ASN A 128 -3.87 12.29 -18.11
C ASN A 128 -3.05 11.38 -19.05
N GLY A 129 -3.41 10.10 -19.10
CA GLY A 129 -2.77 9.09 -19.94
C GLY A 129 -1.49 8.47 -19.36
N ILE A 130 -1.10 8.85 -18.15
CA ILE A 130 0.11 8.35 -17.47
C ILE A 130 -0.32 7.48 -16.29
N LEU A 131 0.35 6.35 -16.05
CA LEU A 131 0.13 5.51 -14.88
C LEU A 131 0.32 6.31 -13.58
N ALA A 132 -0.65 6.21 -12.67
CA ALA A 132 -0.61 6.90 -11.39
C ALA A 132 0.61 6.48 -10.56
N GLN A 133 1.28 7.46 -9.97
CA GLN A 133 2.44 7.27 -9.11
C GLN A 133 2.29 8.09 -7.82
N GLY A 134 2.77 7.54 -6.70
CA GLY A 134 2.77 8.21 -5.41
C GLY A 134 1.37 8.41 -4.84
N LEU A 135 1.21 9.39 -3.98
CA LEU A 135 -0.06 9.67 -3.33
C LEU A 135 -1.02 10.40 -4.29
N GLN A 136 -2.17 9.78 -4.58
CA GLN A 136 -3.18 10.31 -5.48
C GLN A 136 -4.57 10.25 -4.84
N THR A 137 -5.42 11.20 -5.19
CA THR A 137 -6.84 11.20 -4.82
C THR A 137 -7.68 10.79 -6.04
N TYR A 138 -8.40 9.69 -5.94
CA TYR A 138 -9.31 9.23 -6.97
C TYR A 138 -10.59 8.64 -6.34
N GLY A 139 -11.76 8.99 -6.88
CA GLY A 139 -13.03 8.54 -6.33
C GLY A 139 -13.31 8.99 -4.89
N GLY A 140 -12.70 10.09 -4.43
CA GLY A 140 -12.86 10.60 -3.06
C GLY A 140 -11.91 9.94 -2.04
N GLU A 141 -11.11 8.96 -2.45
CA GLU A 141 -10.12 8.29 -1.61
C GLU A 141 -8.70 8.70 -1.97
N GLN A 142 -7.89 8.91 -0.95
CA GLN A 142 -6.45 9.17 -1.11
C GLN A 142 -5.67 7.88 -0.89
N ARG A 143 -4.91 7.46 -1.92
CA ARG A 143 -4.13 6.22 -1.92
C ARG A 143 -2.75 6.41 -2.54
N LEU A 144 -1.80 5.60 -2.12
CA LEU A 144 -0.48 5.47 -2.75
C LEU A 144 -0.57 4.51 -3.93
N TYR A 145 -0.03 4.95 -5.07
CA TYR A 145 0.03 4.17 -6.30
C TYR A 145 1.48 3.93 -6.73
N LYS A 146 1.69 2.77 -7.33
CA LYS A 146 2.90 2.41 -8.07
C LYS A 146 2.46 1.78 -9.39
N ASP A 147 2.86 2.40 -10.48
CA ASP A 147 2.53 1.95 -11.84
C ASP A 147 1.02 1.71 -12.05
N GLY A 148 0.19 2.60 -11.50
CA GLY A 148 -1.26 2.57 -11.61
C GLY A 148 -1.98 1.60 -10.69
N GLU A 149 -1.25 0.79 -9.91
CA GLU A 149 -1.79 -0.11 -8.89
C GLU A 149 -1.70 0.49 -7.49
N TYR A 150 -2.48 -0.06 -6.55
CA TYR A 150 -2.29 0.27 -5.14
C TYR A 150 -0.93 -0.24 -4.66
N ALA A 151 -0.13 0.65 -4.10
CA ALA A 151 1.20 0.29 -3.62
C ALA A 151 1.14 -0.65 -2.42
N THR A 152 1.96 -1.70 -2.43
CA THR A 152 2.27 -2.55 -1.28
C THR A 152 3.78 -2.69 -1.19
N GLY A 153 4.34 -2.52 0.02
CA GLY A 153 5.79 -2.52 0.24
C GLY A 153 6.37 -1.11 0.36
N TRP A 154 7.69 -1.02 0.28
CA TRP A 154 8.42 0.25 0.37
C TRP A 154 8.25 1.09 -0.89
N ILE A 155 7.84 2.35 -0.70
CA ILE A 155 7.73 3.36 -1.76
C ILE A 155 8.19 4.72 -1.23
N ASN A 156 9.24 5.28 -1.83
CA ASN A 156 9.78 6.60 -1.47
C ASN A 156 10.03 6.78 0.05
N GLY A 157 10.54 5.73 0.73
CA GLY A 157 10.88 5.79 2.16
C GLY A 157 9.70 5.62 3.13
N VAL A 158 8.52 5.21 2.63
CA VAL A 158 7.38 4.80 3.45
C VAL A 158 6.92 3.40 3.05
N TYR A 159 6.39 2.64 4.00
CA TYR A 159 5.81 1.34 3.75
C TYR A 159 4.31 1.48 3.57
N ALA A 160 3.78 0.89 2.51
CA ALA A 160 2.37 0.91 2.17
C ALA A 160 1.77 -0.50 2.18
N LEU A 161 0.49 -0.60 2.48
CA LEU A 161 -0.32 -1.80 2.35
C LEU A 161 -1.57 -1.45 1.57
N ASN A 162 -1.73 -2.03 0.39
CA ASN A 162 -2.88 -1.81 -0.48
C ASN A 162 -3.23 -0.31 -0.66
N GLY A 163 -2.20 0.49 -0.90
CA GLY A 163 -2.30 1.93 -1.14
C GLY A 163 -2.46 2.81 0.10
N TYR A 164 -2.52 2.24 1.29
CA TYR A 164 -2.52 3.01 2.54
C TYR A 164 -1.14 3.00 3.19
N TYR A 165 -0.80 4.06 3.92
CA TYR A 165 0.37 4.02 4.81
C TYR A 165 0.19 2.92 5.84
N ALA A 166 1.18 2.07 6.01
CA ALA A 166 1.16 1.05 7.04
C ALA A 166 1.07 1.69 8.43
N ASN A 167 0.18 1.16 9.27
CA ASN A 167 0.03 1.54 10.66
C ASN A 167 -0.14 0.29 11.52
N GLY A 168 0.61 0.24 12.63
CA GLY A 168 0.64 -0.92 13.51
C GLY A 168 1.65 -1.98 13.05
N TRP A 169 1.46 -3.20 13.53
CA TRP A 169 2.34 -4.32 13.24
C TRP A 169 2.08 -4.90 11.84
N VAL A 170 3.14 -5.09 11.08
CA VAL A 170 3.10 -5.64 9.73
C VAL A 170 4.06 -6.82 9.65
N GLN A 171 3.58 -7.95 9.14
CA GLN A 171 4.42 -9.09 8.79
C GLN A 171 5.21 -8.76 7.53
N MET A 172 6.54 -8.75 7.64
CA MET A 172 7.43 -8.49 6.52
C MET A 172 7.69 -9.77 5.72
N GLU A 173 8.14 -9.63 4.48
CA GLU A 173 8.46 -10.77 3.60
C GLU A 173 9.54 -11.70 4.16
N ASN A 174 10.45 -11.19 4.99
CA ASN A 174 11.48 -11.97 5.68
C ASN A 174 10.95 -12.77 6.89
N GLY A 175 9.63 -12.71 7.17
CA GLY A 175 8.99 -13.39 8.29
C GLY A 175 9.11 -12.65 9.64
N GLU A 176 9.73 -11.48 9.68
CA GLU A 176 9.76 -10.62 10.87
C GLU A 176 8.53 -9.72 10.92
N GLU A 177 8.14 -9.32 12.14
CA GLU A 177 7.14 -8.27 12.32
C GLU A 177 7.80 -6.92 12.56
N GLU A 178 7.32 -5.88 11.87
CA GLU A 178 7.78 -4.51 12.05
C GLU A 178 6.59 -3.59 12.37
N TYR A 179 6.79 -2.66 13.29
CA TYR A 179 5.76 -1.69 13.65
C TYR A 179 5.92 -0.41 12.84
N PHE A 180 4.82 0.07 12.26
CA PHE A 180 4.80 1.28 11.46
C PHE A 180 3.84 2.31 12.03
N GLU A 181 4.22 3.59 11.86
CA GLU A 181 3.37 4.75 12.04
C GLU A 181 3.41 5.59 10.78
N TYR A 182 2.26 5.76 10.12
CA TYR A 182 2.16 6.48 8.84
C TYR A 182 3.22 6.04 7.81
N GLY A 183 3.41 4.73 7.69
CA GLY A 183 4.36 4.11 6.76
C GLY A 183 5.83 4.21 7.14
N LYS A 184 6.17 4.84 8.26
CA LYS A 184 7.55 4.88 8.76
C LYS A 184 7.75 3.82 9.82
N SER A 185 8.88 3.10 9.72
CA SER A 185 9.29 2.18 10.78
C SER A 185 9.41 2.95 12.10
N ALA A 186 8.65 2.54 13.09
CA ALA A 186 8.58 3.16 14.40
C ALA A 186 8.84 2.16 15.54
N SER A 187 9.45 1.01 15.23
CA SER A 187 9.74 -0.03 16.21
C SER A 187 10.74 0.47 17.27
N PRO A 188 10.29 0.87 18.46
CA PRO A 188 11.19 1.29 19.51
C PRO A 188 11.84 0.05 20.11
N LYS A 189 13.17 -0.06 19.97
CA LYS A 189 13.96 -1.18 20.53
C LYS A 189 14.70 -0.82 21.81
N THR A 190 14.77 0.48 22.12
CA THR A 190 15.49 0.99 23.30
C THR A 190 14.71 2.12 23.97
N LEU A 191 14.87 2.26 25.28
CA LEU A 191 14.43 3.44 26.02
C LEU A 191 15.56 4.47 26.00
N ARG A 192 15.26 5.70 25.55
CA ARG A 192 16.19 6.84 25.67
C ARG A 192 16.18 7.37 27.10
N GLU A 193 17.17 8.18 27.45
CA GLU A 193 17.14 8.94 28.68
C GLU A 193 15.89 9.86 28.72
N ASN A 194 15.21 9.91 29.86
CA ASN A 194 13.97 10.71 30.04
C ASN A 194 12.80 10.32 29.12
N TYR A 195 12.65 9.04 28.83
CA TYR A 195 11.51 8.51 28.07
C TYR A 195 10.16 8.79 28.74
N THR A 196 9.12 8.96 27.92
CA THR A 196 7.73 9.12 28.35
C THR A 196 7.09 7.77 28.69
N ASN A 197 5.93 7.79 29.34
CA ASN A 197 5.15 6.57 29.58
C ASN A 197 4.71 5.92 28.28
N GLU A 198 4.38 6.70 27.25
CA GLU A 198 4.01 6.15 25.94
C GLU A 198 5.21 5.45 25.29
N GLU A 199 6.40 6.03 25.33
CA GLU A 199 7.61 5.38 24.83
C GLU A 199 7.93 4.08 25.57
N PHE A 200 7.69 4.03 26.89
CA PHE A 200 7.81 2.78 27.65
C PHE A 200 6.82 1.72 27.16
N ILE A 201 5.55 2.12 26.96
CA ILE A 201 4.52 1.22 26.43
C ILE A 201 4.94 0.65 25.06
N GLN A 202 5.42 1.51 24.14
CA GLN A 202 5.83 1.11 22.80
C GLN A 202 6.98 0.09 22.82
N VAL A 203 8.04 0.37 23.62
CA VAL A 203 9.18 -0.54 23.74
C VAL A 203 8.77 -1.87 24.35
N MET A 204 7.99 -1.84 25.43
CA MET A 204 7.55 -3.07 26.08
C MET A 204 6.59 -3.88 25.21
N ALA A 205 5.66 -3.20 24.51
CA ALA A 205 4.74 -3.85 23.58
C ALA A 205 5.49 -4.54 22.43
N TYR A 206 6.54 -3.90 21.90
CA TYR A 206 7.39 -4.51 20.88
C TYR A 206 7.95 -5.86 21.32
N TYR A 207 8.62 -5.90 22.49
CA TYR A 207 9.23 -7.15 22.95
C TYR A 207 8.18 -8.16 23.45
N ILE A 208 7.11 -7.71 24.10
CA ILE A 208 6.03 -8.59 24.55
C ILE A 208 5.40 -9.29 23.35
N ARG A 209 5.05 -8.57 22.28
CA ARG A 209 4.48 -9.17 21.06
C ARG A 209 5.45 -10.11 20.37
N LYS A 210 6.75 -9.75 20.31
CA LYS A 210 7.79 -10.61 19.74
C LYS A 210 7.82 -12.00 20.38
N TYR A 211 7.60 -12.09 21.70
CA TYR A 211 7.70 -13.35 22.42
C TYR A 211 6.35 -14.02 22.70
N SER A 212 5.26 -13.29 22.89
CA SER A 212 3.96 -13.88 23.27
C SER A 212 3.50 -14.96 22.30
N ALA A 213 3.61 -14.71 20.99
CA ALA A 213 3.25 -15.66 19.95
C ALA A 213 4.09 -16.95 20.05
N GLN A 214 5.40 -16.84 20.29
CA GLN A 214 6.34 -17.97 20.42
C GLN A 214 5.99 -18.86 21.62
N TYR A 215 5.40 -18.27 22.68
CA TYR A 215 5.05 -18.97 23.92
C TYR A 215 3.57 -19.37 23.97
N GLY A 216 2.80 -19.10 22.90
CA GLY A 216 1.39 -19.46 22.79
C GLY A 216 0.49 -18.62 23.69
N ILE A 217 0.89 -17.39 24.03
CA ILE A 217 0.11 -16.44 24.83
C ILE A 217 -0.53 -15.44 23.85
N LYS A 218 -1.84 -15.20 24.02
CA LYS A 218 -2.63 -14.38 23.09
C LYS A 218 -2.92 -12.97 23.62
N VAL A 219 -2.78 -12.75 24.94
CA VAL A 219 -3.15 -11.51 25.61
C VAL A 219 -1.88 -10.76 26.00
N ASN A 220 -1.56 -9.70 25.26
CA ASN A 220 -0.39 -8.86 25.50
C ASN A 220 -0.67 -7.74 26.49
N SER A 221 -1.90 -7.21 26.49
CA SER A 221 -2.32 -6.08 27.33
C SER A 221 -2.18 -6.34 28.83
N GLY A 222 -2.47 -7.57 29.27
CA GLY A 222 -2.28 -7.99 30.65
C GLY A 222 -0.80 -7.98 31.06
N ILE A 223 0.09 -8.50 30.20
CA ILE A 223 1.54 -8.54 30.42
C ILE A 223 2.11 -7.12 30.44
N LEU A 224 1.66 -6.27 29.53
CA LEU A 224 2.09 -4.88 29.43
C LEU A 224 1.72 -4.10 30.71
N ALA A 225 0.50 -4.30 31.22
CA ALA A 225 0.05 -3.69 32.46
C ALA A 225 0.85 -4.18 33.69
N GLN A 226 1.24 -5.48 33.71
CA GLN A 226 2.16 -6.00 34.73
C GLN A 226 3.50 -5.28 34.67
N ALA A 227 4.12 -5.20 33.48
CA ALA A 227 5.40 -4.51 33.34
C ALA A 227 5.35 -3.06 33.83
N ILE A 228 4.26 -2.34 33.53
CA ILE A 228 4.04 -0.96 33.98
C ILE A 228 4.03 -0.86 35.52
N LEU A 229 3.23 -1.69 36.17
CA LEU A 229 3.06 -1.63 37.62
C LEU A 229 4.30 -2.14 38.39
N GLU A 230 4.81 -3.30 38.03
CA GLU A 230 5.93 -3.96 38.73
C GLU A 230 7.23 -3.17 38.59
N SER A 231 7.43 -2.47 37.51
CA SER A 231 8.65 -1.70 37.25
C SER A 231 8.54 -0.20 37.55
N ASN A 232 7.36 0.29 37.94
CA ASN A 232 7.09 1.72 37.98
C ASN A 232 7.48 2.40 36.64
N TRP A 233 6.93 1.94 35.54
CA TRP A 233 7.26 2.42 34.19
C TRP A 233 8.75 2.23 33.83
N GLY A 234 9.38 1.16 34.28
CA GLY A 234 10.81 0.93 34.07
C GLY A 234 11.74 1.80 34.91
N ARG A 235 11.21 2.61 35.84
CA ARG A 235 11.98 3.57 36.65
C ARG A 235 12.42 3.03 38.00
N SER A 236 11.93 1.86 38.44
CA SER A 236 12.42 1.22 39.64
C SER A 236 13.91 0.86 39.48
N THR A 237 14.66 0.82 40.57
CA THR A 237 16.08 0.40 40.55
C THR A 237 16.25 -0.98 39.90
N LEU A 238 15.32 -1.89 40.17
CA LEU A 238 15.35 -3.26 39.64
C LEU A 238 15.19 -3.28 38.13
N SER A 239 14.29 -2.46 37.56
CA SER A 239 14.08 -2.40 36.14
C SER A 239 15.12 -1.52 35.43
N ALA A 240 15.44 -0.35 35.96
CA ALA A 240 16.35 0.59 35.31
C ALA A 240 17.79 0.08 35.22
N LYS A 241 18.28 -0.62 36.26
CA LYS A 241 19.66 -1.13 36.32
C LYS A 241 19.80 -2.59 35.89
N TYR A 242 18.77 -3.40 36.12
CA TYR A 242 18.85 -4.85 35.98
C TYR A 242 17.82 -5.42 35.02
N HIS A 243 17.10 -4.57 34.28
CA HIS A 243 16.13 -4.94 33.25
C HIS A 243 15.08 -5.98 33.69
N ASN A 244 14.79 -6.06 34.97
CA ASN A 244 13.73 -6.92 35.52
C ASN A 244 12.45 -6.10 35.68
N TYR A 245 11.61 -6.11 34.66
CA TYR A 245 10.38 -5.30 34.56
C TYR A 245 9.19 -5.98 35.22
N PHE A 246 9.33 -7.23 35.66
CA PHE A 246 8.24 -8.06 36.18
C PHE A 246 8.46 -8.48 37.62
N GLY A 247 9.44 -7.95 38.33
CA GLY A 247 9.71 -8.28 39.72
C GLY A 247 10.08 -9.75 39.97
N LEU A 248 10.66 -10.44 38.96
CA LEU A 248 10.92 -11.87 39.08
C LEU A 248 12.02 -12.17 40.08
N LYS A 249 11.71 -13.00 41.07
CA LYS A 249 12.67 -13.50 42.04
C LYS A 249 13.59 -14.57 41.47
N ALA A 250 14.83 -14.60 41.91
CA ALA A 250 15.78 -15.66 41.62
C ALA A 250 15.48 -16.87 42.58
N GLY A 251 14.56 -17.72 42.16
CA GLY A 251 14.27 -18.92 42.87
C GLY A 251 15.39 -19.98 42.80
N PRO A 252 15.22 -21.13 43.41
CA PRO A 252 16.29 -22.15 43.55
C PRO A 252 16.80 -22.73 42.24
N TYR A 253 16.03 -22.63 41.17
CA TYR A 253 16.39 -23.12 39.85
C TYR A 253 16.96 -22.03 38.92
N TRP A 254 17.12 -20.79 39.43
CA TRP A 254 17.70 -19.72 38.63
C TRP A 254 19.21 -19.78 38.64
N THR A 255 19.83 -19.93 37.47
CA THR A 255 21.28 -20.02 37.31
C THR A 255 21.90 -18.74 36.71
N GLY A 256 21.05 -17.74 36.34
CA GLY A 256 21.50 -16.47 35.78
C GLY A 256 21.94 -15.48 36.87
N LYS A 257 22.25 -14.25 36.43
CA LYS A 257 22.60 -13.14 37.32
C LYS A 257 21.44 -12.81 38.28
N SER A 258 21.77 -12.48 39.53
CA SER A 258 20.81 -12.00 40.50
C SER A 258 21.32 -10.82 41.30
N VAL A 259 20.43 -10.05 41.86
CA VAL A 259 20.71 -8.93 42.76
C VAL A 259 19.87 -9.03 44.01
N ASN A 260 20.50 -8.81 45.18
CA ASN A 260 19.81 -8.83 46.47
C ASN A 260 19.26 -7.44 46.81
N MET A 261 17.94 -7.32 46.90
CA MET A 261 17.24 -6.03 47.14
C MET A 261 16.20 -6.14 48.25
N ALA A 262 15.96 -5.00 48.90
CA ALA A 262 14.85 -4.88 49.83
C ALA A 262 13.52 -4.91 49.07
N THR A 263 12.54 -5.62 49.62
CA THR A 263 11.17 -5.70 49.11
C THR A 263 10.19 -5.82 50.26
N GLN A 264 8.91 -5.60 49.98
CA GLN A 264 7.81 -5.80 50.91
C GLN A 264 6.94 -6.94 50.42
N GLU A 265 6.55 -7.83 51.35
CA GLU A 265 5.65 -8.94 51.07
C GLU A 265 4.40 -8.86 51.96
N GLU A 266 3.25 -9.15 51.37
CA GLU A 266 1.96 -9.25 52.08
C GLU A 266 1.63 -10.72 52.27
N TYR A 267 2.12 -11.29 53.40
CA TYR A 267 1.79 -12.67 53.76
C TYR A 267 0.43 -12.80 54.46
N VAL A 268 -0.03 -11.72 55.09
CA VAL A 268 -1.34 -11.60 55.71
C VAL A 268 -2.01 -10.36 55.13
N PRO A 269 -3.25 -10.44 54.65
CA PRO A 269 -3.92 -9.28 54.03
C PRO A 269 -3.83 -8.02 54.91
N GLY A 270 -3.33 -6.93 54.35
CA GLY A 270 -3.13 -5.65 55.03
C GLY A 270 -1.85 -5.54 55.88
N THR A 271 -1.02 -6.61 55.97
CA THR A 271 0.22 -6.60 56.77
C THR A 271 1.44 -6.76 55.85
N TYR A 272 2.26 -5.70 55.75
CA TYR A 272 3.48 -5.69 54.94
C TYR A 272 4.72 -5.99 55.79
N THR A 273 5.51 -6.97 55.36
CA THR A 273 6.77 -7.35 55.96
C THR A 273 7.93 -6.95 55.07
N ASN A 274 8.87 -6.19 55.62
CA ASN A 274 10.10 -5.83 54.93
C ASN A 274 11.06 -7.00 54.93
N ILE A 275 11.48 -7.48 53.80
CA ILE A 275 12.47 -8.55 53.63
C ILE A 275 13.53 -8.15 52.60
N ARG A 276 14.59 -8.93 52.54
CA ARG A 276 15.52 -8.89 51.42
C ARG A 276 15.41 -10.19 50.63
N ASP A 277 15.36 -10.06 49.29
CA ASP A 277 15.26 -11.22 48.45
C ASP A 277 16.19 -11.06 47.21
N ASN A 278 16.48 -12.17 46.55
CA ASN A 278 17.25 -12.20 45.35
C ASN A 278 16.34 -12.09 44.13
N PHE A 279 16.55 -11.09 43.30
CA PHE A 279 15.83 -10.87 42.08
C PHE A 279 16.68 -11.22 40.87
N ARG A 280 16.05 -11.71 39.79
CA ARG A 280 16.73 -11.96 38.52
C ARG A 280 17.25 -10.65 37.96
N ALA A 281 18.43 -10.70 37.31
CA ALA A 281 19.05 -9.58 36.64
C ALA A 281 19.37 -9.95 35.18
N TYR A 282 19.12 -9.03 34.27
CA TYR A 282 19.29 -9.22 32.86
C TYR A 282 20.19 -8.13 32.28
N ASN A 283 20.75 -8.35 31.07
CA ASN A 283 21.68 -7.41 30.43
C ASN A 283 21.00 -6.43 29.48
N SER A 284 19.73 -6.68 29.11
CA SER A 284 18.98 -5.83 28.18
C SER A 284 17.48 -5.92 28.45
N ILE A 285 16.72 -4.97 27.88
CA ILE A 285 15.26 -4.97 27.89
C ILE A 285 14.73 -6.26 27.29
N GLU A 286 15.26 -6.66 26.14
CA GLU A 286 14.88 -7.90 25.46
C GLU A 286 15.07 -9.14 26.33
N GLU A 287 16.25 -9.27 26.97
CA GLU A 287 16.48 -10.37 27.89
C GLU A 287 15.50 -10.39 29.06
N GLY A 288 15.18 -9.22 29.62
CA GLY A 288 14.22 -9.08 30.72
C GLY A 288 12.82 -9.51 30.32
N VAL A 289 12.35 -9.10 29.16
CA VAL A 289 11.03 -9.51 28.65
C VAL A 289 11.04 -11.01 28.31
N ARG A 290 12.05 -11.52 27.60
CA ARG A 290 12.18 -12.95 27.31
C ARG A 290 12.22 -13.77 28.59
N GLY A 291 12.93 -13.28 29.62
CA GLY A 291 13.01 -13.92 30.93
C GLY A 291 11.66 -14.09 31.63
N TYR A 292 10.72 -13.17 31.41
CA TYR A 292 9.34 -13.32 31.87
C TYR A 292 8.64 -14.48 31.13
N PHE A 293 8.75 -14.58 29.82
CA PHE A 293 8.15 -15.68 29.08
C PHE A 293 8.77 -17.03 29.44
N GLU A 294 10.08 -17.10 29.67
CA GLU A 294 10.74 -18.30 30.18
C GLU A 294 10.20 -18.69 31.54
N PHE A 295 9.96 -17.73 32.46
CA PHE A 295 9.34 -17.97 33.74
C PHE A 295 7.92 -18.56 33.60
N THR A 296 7.14 -18.12 32.63
CA THR A 296 5.78 -18.64 32.39
C THR A 296 5.72 -20.09 31.89
N LYS A 297 6.88 -20.70 31.56
CA LYS A 297 6.96 -22.14 31.21
C LYS A 297 6.75 -23.07 32.41
N PHE A 298 6.86 -22.60 33.66
CA PHE A 298 6.58 -23.44 34.77
C PHE A 298 5.13 -23.98 34.73
N PRO A 299 4.90 -25.27 35.04
CA PRO A 299 3.61 -25.94 34.82
C PRO A 299 2.41 -25.25 35.48
N ASN A 300 2.60 -24.58 36.61
CA ASN A 300 1.55 -23.85 37.31
C ASN A 300 1.00 -22.66 36.51
N TYR A 301 1.77 -22.13 35.54
CA TYR A 301 1.34 -21.04 34.65
C TYR A 301 0.70 -21.53 33.34
N ALA A 302 0.57 -22.83 33.12
CA ALA A 302 0.07 -23.37 31.83
C ALA A 302 -1.30 -22.77 31.38
N LYS A 303 -2.16 -22.48 32.40
CA LYS A 303 -3.51 -21.97 32.16
C LYS A 303 -3.56 -20.59 31.51
N ILE A 304 -2.52 -19.74 31.67
CA ILE A 304 -2.50 -18.40 31.08
C ILE A 304 -2.58 -18.42 29.54
N LYS A 305 -2.15 -19.52 28.90
CA LYS A 305 -2.21 -19.70 27.44
C LYS A 305 -3.64 -19.84 26.90
N THR A 306 -4.59 -20.17 27.74
CA THR A 306 -6.01 -20.29 27.37
C THR A 306 -6.78 -18.99 27.51
N ALA A 307 -6.17 -17.97 28.12
CA ALA A 307 -6.79 -16.66 28.28
C ALA A 307 -7.06 -15.98 26.94
N THR A 308 -8.22 -15.38 26.84
CA THR A 308 -8.68 -14.61 25.67
C THR A 308 -8.94 -13.14 26.01
N THR A 309 -8.93 -12.81 27.30
CA THR A 309 -9.09 -11.44 27.79
C THR A 309 -8.00 -11.10 28.81
N PRO A 310 -7.64 -9.82 28.98
CA PRO A 310 -6.66 -9.42 30.01
C PRO A 310 -7.09 -9.78 31.43
N GLU A 311 -8.36 -9.74 31.72
CA GLU A 311 -8.87 -10.13 33.06
C GLU A 311 -8.69 -11.61 33.32
N GLU A 312 -8.96 -12.48 32.34
CA GLU A 312 -8.67 -13.92 32.45
C GLU A 312 -7.19 -14.17 32.65
N TYR A 313 -6.34 -13.54 31.84
CA TYR A 313 -4.89 -13.67 31.91
C TYR A 313 -4.39 -13.31 33.34
N LEU A 314 -4.77 -12.13 33.84
CA LEU A 314 -4.36 -11.62 35.14
C LEU A 314 -4.91 -12.46 36.30
N THR A 315 -6.10 -13.00 36.14
CA THR A 315 -6.69 -13.92 37.09
C THR A 315 -5.91 -15.23 37.15
N TYR A 316 -5.60 -15.82 35.99
CA TYR A 316 -4.89 -17.09 35.92
C TYR A 316 -3.45 -17.00 36.43
N ILE A 317 -2.75 -15.93 36.10
CA ILE A 317 -1.37 -15.74 36.55
C ILE A 317 -1.30 -15.49 38.07
N LYS A 318 -2.28 -14.75 38.63
CA LYS A 318 -2.41 -14.59 40.11
C LYS A 318 -2.69 -15.90 40.77
N GLN A 319 -3.67 -16.70 40.28
CA GLN A 319 -4.00 -18.01 40.80
C GLN A 319 -2.80 -18.97 40.77
N ALA A 320 -1.91 -18.81 39.80
CA ALA A 320 -0.68 -19.57 39.66
C ALA A 320 0.42 -19.14 40.68
N GLY A 321 0.18 -18.13 41.52
CA GLY A 321 1.10 -17.68 42.54
C GLY A 321 2.03 -16.54 42.16
N TYR A 322 1.76 -15.84 41.05
CA TYR A 322 2.57 -14.69 40.65
C TYR A 322 2.50 -13.51 41.61
N ALA A 323 1.32 -13.24 42.18
CA ALA A 323 1.09 -12.12 43.08
C ALA A 323 0.19 -12.56 44.26
N THR A 324 0.49 -12.06 45.46
CA THR A 324 -0.24 -12.35 46.72
C THR A 324 -1.34 -11.33 47.01
N SER A 325 -1.20 -10.08 46.50
CA SER A 325 -2.14 -8.98 46.78
C SER A 325 -3.57 -9.31 46.34
N SER A 326 -4.54 -9.08 47.21
CA SER A 326 -5.96 -9.30 46.95
C SER A 326 -6.48 -8.40 45.82
N THR A 327 -5.96 -7.19 45.67
CA THR A 327 -6.36 -6.17 44.70
C THR A 327 -5.55 -6.22 43.37
N TYR A 328 -4.67 -7.20 43.20
CA TYR A 328 -3.76 -7.31 42.09
C TYR A 328 -4.47 -7.18 40.70
N VAL A 329 -5.45 -8.04 40.48
CA VAL A 329 -6.20 -8.05 39.19
C VAL A 329 -6.89 -6.72 38.96
N GLN A 330 -7.55 -6.16 39.96
CA GLN A 330 -8.26 -4.90 39.86
C GLN A 330 -7.32 -3.74 39.52
N ASN A 331 -6.18 -3.65 40.18
CA ASN A 331 -5.20 -2.58 39.97
C ASN A 331 -4.58 -2.70 38.59
N THR A 332 -4.23 -3.91 38.16
CA THR A 332 -3.64 -4.15 36.82
C THR A 332 -4.65 -3.89 35.71
N MET A 333 -5.90 -4.31 35.87
CA MET A 333 -6.98 -4.00 34.91
C MET A 333 -7.29 -2.50 34.81
N ARG A 334 -7.10 -1.73 35.91
CA ARG A 334 -7.20 -0.26 35.83
C ARG A 334 -6.15 0.31 34.86
N VAL A 335 -4.91 -0.19 34.90
CA VAL A 335 -3.85 0.22 33.96
C VAL A 335 -4.22 -0.16 32.53
N VAL A 336 -4.70 -1.39 32.29
CA VAL A 336 -5.17 -1.82 30.95
C VAL A 336 -6.18 -0.82 30.39
N LYS A 337 -7.18 -0.43 31.19
CA LYS A 337 -8.25 0.49 30.76
C LYS A 337 -7.74 1.94 30.58
N THR A 338 -6.96 2.45 31.54
CA THR A 338 -6.47 3.84 31.54
C THR A 338 -5.62 4.13 30.29
N TYR A 339 -4.80 3.18 29.87
CA TYR A 339 -3.87 3.36 28.74
C TYR A 339 -4.35 2.65 27.46
N ASN A 340 -5.59 2.14 27.45
CA ASN A 340 -6.18 1.44 26.29
C ASN A 340 -5.23 0.37 25.72
N LEU A 341 -4.70 -0.48 26.62
CA LEU A 341 -3.64 -1.42 26.25
C LEU A 341 -4.14 -2.59 25.37
N THR A 342 -5.46 -2.85 25.31
CA THR A 342 -6.05 -3.91 24.47
C THR A 342 -5.79 -3.70 22.98
N LYS A 343 -5.40 -2.50 22.55
CA LYS A 343 -4.95 -2.24 21.19
C LYS A 343 -3.69 -3.03 20.79
N TYR A 344 -3.00 -3.64 21.76
CA TYR A 344 -1.79 -4.45 21.55
C TYR A 344 -2.04 -5.97 21.59
N ASP A 345 -3.29 -6.40 21.82
CA ASP A 345 -3.70 -7.83 21.81
C ASP A 345 -3.85 -8.41 20.40
#